data_38f36fc6253a28467457bc7362eb9c93
#
_entry.id   38f36fc6253a28467457bc7362eb9c93
#
_cell.length_a   1.000
_cell.length_b   1.000
_cell.length_c   1.000
_cell.angle_alpha   90.00
_cell.angle_beta   90.00
_cell.angle_gamma   90.00
#
_symmetry.space_group_name_H-M   'P 1'
#
loop_
_entity.id
_entity.type
_entity.pdbx_description
1 polymer ?
#
loop_
_entity_poly.entity_id
_entity_poly.type
_entity_poly.pdbx_seq_one_letter_code
_entity_poly.pdbx_strand_id
1 'polypeptide(L)'
;MEKVKLNNGIEMPILGYGVYQVTPEECERCVSDAISVGYRSIDTAQAYHNEEGVGNAISKCGVPRGELFITTKVWISNAGYEKAKASIDESLHKLKSDYIDLLLIHQPFGDYYGTYRAMEEAYKAGKLRAIGVSNFYPDRFIDLAEFCEITPAINQVETHVFNQQIKLQEVMKEYGTKIMSWGPFAEGRNDFFTNPTLQEIGKEYGKSVAQVALRYLIQRNIIVIPKSTHKERMIENFNVFDFSLTPDDMAAIAALDTAKTLFFSHYDPEMVKWLINYGK
;
A
#
# COMPACT_ATOMS: atom_id res chain seq x y z
N MET A 1 -3.92 8.11 -15.88
CA MET A 1 -3.20 7.29 -14.85
C MET A 1 -3.45 5.83 -15.18
N GLU A 2 -2.40 5.02 -15.22
CA GLU A 2 -2.49 3.57 -15.42
C GLU A 2 -3.22 2.90 -14.24
N LYS A 3 -3.95 1.80 -14.52
CA LYS A 3 -4.67 1.02 -13.53
C LYS A 3 -4.27 -0.45 -13.59
N VAL A 4 -4.40 -1.15 -12.47
CA VAL A 4 -4.29 -2.60 -12.39
C VAL A 4 -5.65 -3.22 -12.11
N LYS A 5 -5.94 -4.36 -12.75
CA LYS A 5 -7.14 -5.14 -12.47
C LYS A 5 -6.84 -6.12 -11.33
N LEU A 6 -7.61 -6.05 -10.27
CA LEU A 6 -7.56 -6.96 -9.14
C LEU A 6 -8.23 -8.31 -9.49
N ASN A 7 -8.01 -9.34 -8.67
CA ASN A 7 -8.57 -10.70 -8.89
C ASN A 7 -10.11 -10.73 -8.88
N ASN A 8 -10.75 -9.76 -8.24
CA ASN A 8 -12.22 -9.61 -8.22
C ASN A 8 -12.78 -8.72 -9.36
N GLY A 9 -11.92 -8.29 -10.28
CA GLY A 9 -12.30 -7.50 -11.46
C GLY A 9 -12.28 -5.98 -11.26
N ILE A 10 -12.10 -5.48 -10.04
CA ILE A 10 -12.02 -4.04 -9.76
C ILE A 10 -10.72 -3.46 -10.29
N GLU A 11 -10.80 -2.27 -10.88
CA GLU A 11 -9.63 -1.51 -11.33
C GLU A 11 -9.14 -0.56 -10.23
N MET A 12 -7.85 -0.65 -9.90
CA MET A 12 -7.17 0.18 -8.92
C MET A 12 -6.08 1.02 -9.60
N PRO A 13 -5.94 2.33 -9.29
CA PRO A 13 -4.79 3.11 -9.74
C PRO A 13 -3.47 2.46 -9.33
N ILE A 14 -2.51 2.34 -10.26
CA ILE A 14 -1.21 1.72 -9.98
C ILE A 14 -0.31 2.62 -9.12
N LEU A 15 -0.58 3.94 -9.14
CA LEU A 15 0.08 4.93 -8.29
C LEU A 15 -0.94 5.54 -7.33
N GLY A 16 -0.70 5.39 -6.04
CA GLY A 16 -1.47 6.00 -4.96
C GLY A 16 -0.62 6.94 -4.11
N TYR A 17 -1.22 7.52 -3.09
CA TYR A 17 -0.60 8.39 -2.11
C TYR A 17 -0.76 7.81 -0.71
N GLY A 18 0.34 7.53 -0.03
CA GLY A 18 0.36 7.02 1.34
C GLY A 18 0.40 8.14 2.38
N VAL A 19 -0.27 7.96 3.54
CA VAL A 19 -0.28 8.92 4.65
C VAL A 19 0.38 8.40 5.93
N TYR A 20 1.17 7.35 5.85
CA TYR A 20 1.98 6.93 7.01
C TYR A 20 2.93 8.04 7.45
N GLN A 21 3.03 8.31 8.76
CA GLN A 21 3.81 9.42 9.33
C GLN A 21 3.38 10.83 8.84
N VAL A 22 2.14 10.99 8.36
CA VAL A 22 1.50 12.29 8.24
C VAL A 22 0.68 12.51 9.49
N THR A 23 0.92 13.60 10.21
CA THR A 23 0.20 13.87 11.46
C THR A 23 -1.30 14.07 11.22
N PRO A 24 -2.18 13.81 12.20
CA PRO A 24 -3.62 14.04 12.05
C PRO A 24 -3.94 15.48 11.60
N GLU A 25 -3.20 16.47 12.11
CA GLU A 25 -3.40 17.91 11.82
C GLU A 25 -3.04 18.26 10.37
N GLU A 26 -2.04 17.59 9.78
CA GLU A 26 -1.60 17.84 8.41
C GLU A 26 -2.33 16.97 7.38
N CYS A 27 -2.99 15.90 7.82
CA CYS A 27 -3.49 14.86 6.92
C CYS A 27 -4.51 15.40 5.92
N GLU A 28 -5.50 16.18 6.37
CA GLU A 28 -6.50 16.78 5.49
C GLU A 28 -5.85 17.64 4.38
N ARG A 29 -4.88 18.49 4.74
CA ARG A 29 -4.14 19.30 3.77
C ARG A 29 -3.36 18.43 2.78
N CYS A 30 -2.57 17.48 3.29
CA CYS A 30 -1.72 16.63 2.45
C CYS A 30 -2.53 15.79 1.45
N VAL A 31 -3.66 15.23 1.89
CA VAL A 31 -4.55 14.45 1.01
C VAL A 31 -5.22 15.36 -0.02
N SER A 32 -5.66 16.55 0.37
CA SER A 32 -6.23 17.54 -0.54
C SER A 32 -5.22 17.99 -1.61
N ASP A 33 -3.97 18.21 -1.22
CA ASP A 33 -2.87 18.52 -2.14
C ASP A 33 -2.64 17.36 -3.12
N ALA A 34 -2.57 16.10 -2.64
CA ALA A 34 -2.39 14.93 -3.49
C ALA A 34 -3.55 14.78 -4.51
N ILE A 35 -4.80 14.93 -4.07
CA ILE A 35 -5.97 14.88 -4.97
C ILE A 35 -5.91 16.02 -6.00
N SER A 36 -5.50 17.23 -5.62
CA SER A 36 -5.35 18.37 -6.53
C SER A 36 -4.27 18.16 -7.59
N VAL A 37 -3.21 17.40 -7.28
CA VAL A 37 -2.16 16.98 -8.22
C VAL A 37 -2.68 15.95 -9.23
N GLY A 38 -3.67 15.15 -8.86
CA GLY A 38 -4.26 14.13 -9.73
C GLY A 38 -4.30 12.72 -9.13
N TYR A 39 -3.80 12.52 -7.91
CA TYR A 39 -3.93 11.23 -7.24
C TYR A 39 -5.40 10.87 -7.04
N ARG A 40 -5.71 9.59 -7.23
CA ARG A 40 -7.06 9.03 -7.06
C ARG A 40 -7.07 7.81 -6.13
N SER A 41 -5.92 7.36 -5.66
CA SER A 41 -5.78 6.30 -4.65
C SER A 41 -5.09 6.85 -3.42
N ILE A 42 -5.69 6.68 -2.24
CA ILE A 42 -5.19 7.14 -0.94
C ILE A 42 -5.10 5.95 -0.01
N ASP A 43 -3.93 5.78 0.63
CA ASP A 43 -3.66 4.69 1.57
C ASP A 43 -3.45 5.21 2.99
N THR A 44 -4.33 4.82 3.90
CA THR A 44 -4.25 5.09 5.34
C THR A 44 -4.32 3.79 6.15
N ALA A 45 -4.46 3.86 7.47
CA ALA A 45 -4.68 2.75 8.38
C ALA A 45 -5.23 3.23 9.73
N GLN A 46 -5.93 2.35 10.45
CA GLN A 46 -6.39 2.61 11.83
C GLN A 46 -5.23 3.04 12.74
N ALA A 47 -4.08 2.35 12.64
CA ALA A 47 -2.89 2.65 13.43
C ALA A 47 -2.22 4.00 13.13
N TYR A 48 -2.59 4.68 12.06
CA TYR A 48 -2.00 6.00 11.73
C TYR A 48 -2.74 7.15 12.42
N HIS A 49 -3.92 6.88 12.99
CA HIS A 49 -4.76 7.87 13.69
C HIS A 49 -5.14 9.09 12.85
N ASN A 50 -5.12 8.94 11.52
CA ASN A 50 -5.38 10.05 10.58
C ASN A 50 -6.51 9.75 9.56
N GLU A 51 -7.30 8.67 9.77
CA GLU A 51 -8.44 8.34 8.91
C GLU A 51 -9.47 9.47 8.81
N GLU A 52 -9.69 10.22 9.91
CA GLU A 52 -10.61 11.37 9.92
C GLU A 52 -10.11 12.51 9.01
N GLY A 53 -8.79 12.77 9.00
CA GLY A 53 -8.16 13.73 8.08
C GLY A 53 -8.34 13.33 6.61
N VAL A 54 -8.21 12.03 6.31
CA VAL A 54 -8.54 11.49 4.98
C VAL A 54 -10.01 11.70 4.65
N GLY A 55 -10.93 11.35 5.58
CA GLY A 55 -12.37 11.53 5.42
C GLY A 55 -12.76 12.98 5.17
N ASN A 56 -12.14 13.92 5.89
CA ASN A 56 -12.33 15.36 5.69
C ASN A 56 -11.90 15.81 4.29
N ALA A 57 -10.73 15.38 3.84
CA ALA A 57 -10.21 15.74 2.52
C ALA A 57 -11.11 15.21 1.39
N ILE A 58 -11.47 13.91 1.42
CA ILE A 58 -12.27 13.31 0.34
C ILE A 58 -13.69 13.88 0.29
N SER A 59 -14.27 14.27 1.43
CA SER A 59 -15.61 14.89 1.47
C SER A 59 -15.65 16.30 0.92
N LYS A 60 -14.52 17.01 0.87
CA LYS A 60 -14.41 18.43 0.45
C LYS A 60 -13.72 18.63 -0.91
N CYS A 61 -13.08 17.59 -1.47
CA CYS A 61 -12.20 17.72 -2.63
C CYS A 61 -12.93 18.03 -3.97
N GLY A 62 -14.25 17.92 -4.03
CA GLY A 62 -15.03 18.12 -5.25
C GLY A 62 -14.91 17.00 -6.29
N VAL A 63 -14.11 15.95 -6.01
CA VAL A 63 -14.01 14.75 -6.86
C VAL A 63 -15.10 13.75 -6.42
N PRO A 64 -15.90 13.19 -7.36
CA PRO A 64 -16.89 12.17 -7.01
C PRO A 64 -16.27 11.00 -6.25
N ARG A 65 -16.91 10.53 -5.17
CA ARG A 65 -16.38 9.42 -4.34
C ARG A 65 -16.04 8.17 -5.17
N GLY A 66 -16.82 7.87 -6.21
CA GLY A 66 -16.60 6.74 -7.12
C GLY A 66 -15.34 6.84 -8.00
N GLU A 67 -14.72 8.01 -8.08
CA GLU A 67 -13.45 8.22 -8.78
C GLU A 67 -12.24 8.05 -7.84
N LEU A 68 -12.47 8.01 -6.53
CA LEU A 68 -11.44 7.81 -5.51
C LEU A 68 -11.37 6.34 -5.11
N PHE A 69 -10.17 5.86 -4.85
CA PHE A 69 -9.87 4.52 -4.34
C PHE A 69 -9.23 4.67 -2.96
N ILE A 70 -9.96 4.33 -1.91
CA ILE A 70 -9.54 4.53 -0.52
C ILE A 70 -9.19 3.19 0.11
N THR A 71 -7.95 3.10 0.62
CA THR A 71 -7.45 1.93 1.36
C THR A 71 -7.26 2.28 2.82
N THR A 72 -7.74 1.42 3.71
CA THR A 72 -7.37 1.44 5.13
C THR A 72 -7.07 0.02 5.62
N LYS A 73 -6.67 -0.12 6.90
CA LYS A 73 -6.14 -1.38 7.43
C LYS A 73 -6.62 -1.61 8.86
N VAL A 74 -7.05 -2.83 9.16
CA VAL A 74 -7.40 -3.27 10.52
C VAL A 74 -6.14 -3.47 11.33
N TRP A 75 -6.00 -2.76 12.46
CA TRP A 75 -4.85 -2.89 13.34
C TRP A 75 -4.96 -4.12 14.27
N ILE A 76 -3.84 -4.59 14.80
CA ILE A 76 -3.75 -5.81 15.66
C ILE A 76 -4.69 -5.73 16.87
N SER A 77 -4.85 -4.55 17.50
CA SER A 77 -5.74 -4.38 18.66
C SER A 77 -7.21 -4.70 18.34
N ASN A 78 -7.59 -4.59 17.06
CA ASN A 78 -8.90 -4.89 16.52
C ASN A 78 -8.97 -6.29 15.86
N ALA A 79 -7.94 -7.14 16.06
CA ALA A 79 -7.94 -8.49 15.51
C ALA A 79 -9.03 -9.37 16.18
N GLY A 80 -9.60 -10.27 15.38
CA GLY A 80 -10.71 -11.14 15.76
C GLY A 80 -12.05 -10.64 15.21
N TYR A 81 -13.01 -11.57 15.03
CA TYR A 81 -14.23 -11.33 14.28
C TYR A 81 -15.04 -10.12 14.78
N GLU A 82 -15.41 -10.10 16.07
CA GLU A 82 -16.29 -9.05 16.61
C GLU A 82 -15.62 -7.68 16.65
N LYS A 83 -14.32 -7.64 17.02
CA LYS A 83 -13.56 -6.40 17.06
C LYS A 83 -13.34 -5.84 15.66
N ALA A 84 -12.98 -6.69 14.70
CA ALA A 84 -12.79 -6.27 13.32
C ALA A 84 -14.09 -5.71 12.72
N LYS A 85 -15.22 -6.39 12.96
CA LYS A 85 -16.54 -5.93 12.51
C LYS A 85 -16.87 -4.53 13.04
N ALA A 86 -16.70 -4.29 14.35
CA ALA A 86 -16.90 -2.98 14.94
C ALA A 86 -15.93 -1.93 14.39
N SER A 87 -14.65 -2.29 14.20
CA SER A 87 -13.63 -1.37 13.70
C SER A 87 -13.82 -1.00 12.22
N ILE A 88 -14.44 -1.86 11.41
CA ILE A 88 -14.81 -1.54 10.03
C ILE A 88 -15.85 -0.41 10.01
N ASP A 89 -16.88 -0.48 10.85
CA ASP A 89 -17.90 0.55 10.95
C ASP A 89 -17.31 1.88 11.47
N GLU A 90 -16.38 1.81 12.42
CA GLU A 90 -15.64 2.98 12.89
C GLU A 90 -14.78 3.62 11.76
N SER A 91 -14.07 2.82 10.98
CA SER A 91 -13.29 3.33 9.83
C SER A 91 -14.19 3.98 8.77
N LEU A 92 -15.35 3.39 8.44
CA LEU A 92 -16.34 3.99 7.54
C LEU A 92 -16.81 5.36 8.05
N HIS A 93 -17.08 5.46 9.36
CA HIS A 93 -17.49 6.72 9.98
C HIS A 93 -16.38 7.79 9.88
N LYS A 94 -15.14 7.45 10.25
CA LYS A 94 -13.98 8.36 10.16
C LYS A 94 -13.69 8.80 8.73
N LEU A 95 -13.77 7.87 7.79
CA LEU A 95 -13.57 8.14 6.36
C LEU A 95 -14.76 8.86 5.70
N LYS A 96 -15.89 9.06 6.43
CA LYS A 96 -17.10 9.73 5.93
C LYS A 96 -17.59 9.13 4.61
N SER A 97 -17.61 7.81 4.54
CA SER A 97 -17.93 7.07 3.32
C SER A 97 -18.78 5.84 3.62
N ASP A 98 -19.73 5.54 2.76
CA ASP A 98 -20.59 4.35 2.88
C ASP A 98 -19.88 3.05 2.53
N TYR A 99 -18.71 3.14 1.89
CA TYR A 99 -17.88 1.99 1.53
C TYR A 99 -16.38 2.33 1.55
N ILE A 100 -15.56 1.28 1.69
CA ILE A 100 -14.10 1.32 1.55
C ILE A 100 -13.73 0.54 0.29
N ASP A 101 -12.83 1.08 -0.56
CA ASP A 101 -12.43 0.39 -1.79
C ASP A 101 -11.54 -0.82 -1.51
N LEU A 102 -10.63 -0.72 -0.54
CA LEU A 102 -9.76 -1.82 -0.13
C LEU A 102 -9.53 -1.80 1.38
N LEU A 103 -9.87 -2.90 2.05
CA LEU A 103 -9.52 -3.10 3.45
C LEU A 103 -8.44 -4.19 3.57
N LEU A 104 -7.40 -3.93 4.36
CA LEU A 104 -6.30 -4.87 4.60
C LEU A 104 -6.24 -5.29 6.07
N ILE A 105 -5.84 -6.52 6.35
CA ILE A 105 -5.24 -6.85 7.64
C ILE A 105 -3.85 -6.21 7.69
N HIS A 106 -3.58 -5.34 8.66
CA HIS A 106 -2.35 -4.55 8.69
C HIS A 106 -1.11 -5.38 9.02
N GLN A 107 -1.25 -6.34 9.95
CA GLN A 107 -0.15 -7.19 10.41
C GLN A 107 -0.62 -8.63 10.56
N PRO A 108 0.24 -9.63 10.27
CA PRO A 108 -0.11 -11.05 10.28
C PRO A 108 -0.12 -11.66 11.70
N PHE A 109 -0.75 -10.97 12.67
CA PHE A 109 -0.73 -11.37 14.07
C PHE A 109 -2.12 -11.33 14.72
N GLY A 110 -2.28 -12.09 15.80
CA GLY A 110 -3.55 -12.25 16.50
C GLY A 110 -4.50 -13.18 15.73
N ASP A 111 -5.81 -13.04 15.99
CA ASP A 111 -6.83 -13.80 15.26
C ASP A 111 -7.09 -13.16 13.88
N TYR A 112 -6.13 -13.30 12.96
CA TYR A 112 -6.29 -12.77 11.60
C TYR A 112 -7.33 -13.57 10.79
N TYR A 113 -7.58 -14.84 11.10
CA TYR A 113 -8.67 -15.60 10.48
C TYR A 113 -10.05 -15.04 10.85
N GLY A 114 -10.29 -14.78 12.15
CA GLY A 114 -11.51 -14.13 12.59
C GLY A 114 -11.67 -12.74 12.00
N THR A 115 -10.59 -11.97 11.92
CA THR A 115 -10.55 -10.67 11.25
C THR A 115 -10.95 -10.79 9.79
N TYR A 116 -10.35 -11.75 9.07
CA TYR A 116 -10.62 -11.91 7.64
C TYR A 116 -12.08 -12.33 7.37
N ARG A 117 -12.65 -13.22 8.19
CA ARG A 117 -14.08 -13.57 8.10
C ARG A 117 -15.01 -12.36 8.29
N ALA A 118 -14.69 -11.44 9.21
CA ALA A 118 -15.45 -10.20 9.35
C ALA A 118 -15.33 -9.31 8.10
N MET A 119 -14.13 -9.27 7.47
CA MET A 119 -13.92 -8.56 6.21
C MET A 119 -14.70 -9.19 5.05
N GLU A 120 -14.75 -10.52 4.96
CA GLU A 120 -15.53 -11.26 3.94
C GLU A 120 -17.04 -10.96 4.08
N GLU A 121 -17.56 -10.91 5.32
CA GLU A 121 -18.95 -10.53 5.57
C GLU A 121 -19.22 -9.08 5.13
N ALA A 122 -18.34 -8.14 5.50
CA ALA A 122 -18.46 -6.74 5.11
C ALA A 122 -18.35 -6.55 3.58
N TYR A 123 -17.51 -7.35 2.90
CA TYR A 123 -17.41 -7.39 1.45
C TYR A 123 -18.74 -7.85 0.81
N LYS A 124 -19.31 -8.96 1.28
CA LYS A 124 -20.60 -9.48 0.81
C LYS A 124 -21.74 -8.50 1.06
N ALA A 125 -21.67 -7.73 2.15
CA ALA A 125 -22.62 -6.67 2.49
C ALA A 125 -22.43 -5.38 1.66
N GLY A 126 -21.40 -5.29 0.79
CA GLY A 126 -21.12 -4.12 -0.03
C GLY A 126 -20.42 -2.96 0.70
N LYS A 127 -20.03 -3.14 1.96
CA LYS A 127 -19.24 -2.15 2.73
C LYS A 127 -17.79 -2.06 2.24
N LEU A 128 -17.26 -3.16 1.67
CA LEU A 128 -15.91 -3.25 1.14
C LEU A 128 -15.97 -3.67 -0.34
N ARG A 129 -15.20 -3.02 -1.20
CA ARG A 129 -15.13 -3.37 -2.63
C ARG A 129 -14.04 -4.41 -2.92
N ALA A 130 -12.97 -4.41 -2.15
CA ALA A 130 -11.90 -5.41 -2.18
C ALA A 130 -11.35 -5.63 -0.77
N ILE A 131 -10.82 -6.83 -0.53
CA ILE A 131 -10.16 -7.19 0.74
C ILE A 131 -8.79 -7.81 0.45
N GLY A 132 -7.89 -7.66 1.41
CA GLY A 132 -6.54 -8.18 1.29
C GLY A 132 -5.79 -8.17 2.61
N VAL A 133 -4.48 -8.27 2.51
CA VAL A 133 -3.59 -8.39 3.66
C VAL A 133 -2.38 -7.47 3.51
N SER A 134 -1.63 -7.29 4.59
CA SER A 134 -0.36 -6.58 4.60
C SER A 134 0.65 -7.34 5.45
N ASN A 135 1.91 -7.38 4.99
CA ASN A 135 3.02 -8.04 5.66
C ASN A 135 2.87 -9.56 5.82
N PHE A 136 2.02 -10.20 5.03
CA PHE A 136 1.91 -11.65 4.99
C PHE A 136 3.05 -12.23 4.14
N TYR A 137 3.98 -12.92 4.79
CA TYR A 137 5.04 -13.65 4.12
C TYR A 137 4.46 -14.90 3.43
N PRO A 138 5.20 -15.57 2.53
CA PRO A 138 4.64 -16.64 1.70
C PRO A 138 3.89 -17.72 2.49
N ASP A 139 4.42 -18.16 3.63
CA ASP A 139 3.84 -19.18 4.50
C ASP A 139 2.45 -18.77 5.02
N ARG A 140 2.34 -17.56 5.58
CA ARG A 140 1.07 -17.03 6.13
C ARG A 140 0.11 -16.62 5.04
N PHE A 141 0.64 -16.16 3.90
CA PHE A 141 -0.21 -15.80 2.77
C PHE A 141 -0.90 -17.04 2.20
N ILE A 142 -0.14 -18.11 1.94
CA ILE A 142 -0.69 -19.38 1.44
C ILE A 142 -1.69 -19.96 2.44
N ASP A 143 -1.33 -20.02 3.73
CA ASP A 143 -2.19 -20.52 4.79
C ASP A 143 -3.55 -19.81 4.80
N LEU A 144 -3.57 -18.48 4.76
CA LEU A 144 -4.83 -17.74 4.70
C LEU A 144 -5.56 -17.95 3.36
N ALA A 145 -4.86 -17.89 2.24
CA ALA A 145 -5.46 -17.96 0.90
C ALA A 145 -6.13 -19.29 0.61
N GLU A 146 -5.60 -20.40 1.17
CA GLU A 146 -6.16 -21.76 1.03
C GLU A 146 -7.41 -21.99 1.89
N PHE A 147 -7.57 -21.24 3.00
CA PHE A 147 -8.65 -21.47 3.96
C PHE A 147 -9.67 -20.32 4.05
N CYS A 148 -9.46 -19.23 3.30
CA CYS A 148 -10.45 -18.16 3.19
C CYS A 148 -11.46 -18.43 2.06
N GLU A 149 -12.63 -17.81 2.12
CA GLU A 149 -13.65 -17.90 1.08
C GLU A 149 -13.36 -16.97 -0.09
N ILE A 150 -12.80 -15.79 0.21
CA ILE A 150 -12.47 -14.74 -0.77
C ILE A 150 -10.96 -14.52 -0.77
N THR A 151 -10.30 -14.90 -1.83
CA THR A 151 -8.84 -14.76 -1.99
C THR A 151 -8.42 -13.29 -1.83
N PRO A 152 -7.37 -12.98 -1.04
CA PRO A 152 -6.86 -11.62 -0.90
C PRO A 152 -6.54 -10.99 -2.28
N ALA A 153 -7.08 -9.80 -2.54
CA ALA A 153 -6.80 -9.10 -3.79
C ALA A 153 -5.41 -8.45 -3.81
N ILE A 154 -4.95 -8.04 -2.63
CA ILE A 154 -3.68 -7.33 -2.41
C ILE A 154 -2.95 -7.96 -1.22
N ASN A 155 -1.62 -8.04 -1.33
CA ASN A 155 -0.72 -8.12 -0.19
C ASN A 155 0.21 -6.89 -0.22
N GLN A 156 0.05 -5.99 0.76
CA GLN A 156 0.87 -4.78 0.88
C GLN A 156 2.12 -5.10 1.70
N VAL A 157 3.30 -5.07 1.07
CA VAL A 157 4.57 -5.46 1.69
C VAL A 157 5.68 -4.46 1.40
N GLU A 158 6.72 -4.46 2.24
CA GLU A 158 7.97 -3.76 1.94
C GLU A 158 8.45 -4.13 0.54
N THR A 159 8.46 -3.16 -0.38
CA THR A 159 8.94 -3.42 -1.73
C THR A 159 9.63 -2.17 -2.29
N HIS A 160 10.89 -2.31 -2.63
CA HIS A 160 11.73 -1.27 -3.22
C HIS A 160 12.88 -1.92 -4.01
N VAL A 161 13.74 -1.14 -4.62
CA VAL A 161 14.82 -1.65 -5.47
C VAL A 161 15.81 -2.61 -4.77
N PHE A 162 15.93 -2.54 -3.43
CA PHE A 162 16.82 -3.40 -2.64
C PHE A 162 16.11 -4.61 -2.01
N ASN A 163 14.77 -4.64 -2.01
CA ASN A 163 13.94 -5.75 -1.54
C ASN A 163 12.74 -5.90 -2.47
N GLN A 164 12.94 -6.63 -3.57
CA GLN A 164 12.05 -6.60 -4.71
C GLN A 164 10.91 -7.60 -4.66
N GLN A 165 10.86 -8.45 -3.62
CA GLN A 165 9.80 -9.42 -3.37
C GLN A 165 9.54 -10.40 -4.53
N ILE A 166 10.58 -10.81 -5.26
CA ILE A 166 10.45 -11.68 -6.45
C ILE A 166 9.73 -12.98 -6.11
N LYS A 167 10.20 -13.70 -5.07
CA LYS A 167 9.60 -14.99 -4.65
C LYS A 167 8.16 -14.85 -4.19
N LEU A 168 7.84 -13.80 -3.43
CA LEU A 168 6.48 -13.54 -2.98
C LEU A 168 5.57 -13.22 -4.15
N GLN A 169 6.06 -12.44 -5.13
CA GLN A 169 5.30 -12.10 -6.34
C GLN A 169 4.97 -13.35 -7.17
N GLU A 170 5.89 -14.30 -7.26
CA GLU A 170 5.66 -15.59 -7.94
C GLU A 170 4.56 -16.40 -7.24
N VAL A 171 4.66 -16.56 -5.92
CA VAL A 171 3.64 -17.26 -5.12
C VAL A 171 2.26 -16.60 -5.29
N MET A 172 2.17 -15.27 -5.12
CA MET A 172 0.89 -14.58 -5.19
C MET A 172 0.27 -14.56 -6.57
N LYS A 173 1.07 -14.72 -7.64
CA LYS A 173 0.59 -14.79 -9.02
C LYS A 173 -0.38 -15.97 -9.22
N GLU A 174 -0.17 -17.09 -8.55
CA GLU A 174 -1.03 -18.27 -8.63
C GLU A 174 -2.45 -17.98 -8.09
N TYR A 175 -2.56 -17.04 -7.15
CA TYR A 175 -3.81 -16.60 -6.55
C TYR A 175 -4.41 -15.34 -7.21
N GLY A 176 -3.75 -14.78 -8.22
CA GLY A 176 -4.14 -13.52 -8.83
C GLY A 176 -3.99 -12.30 -7.91
N THR A 177 -3.32 -12.45 -6.76
CA THR A 177 -3.06 -11.39 -5.78
C THR A 177 -1.95 -10.46 -6.26
N LYS A 178 -2.13 -9.15 -6.07
CA LYS A 178 -1.14 -8.14 -6.47
C LYS A 178 -0.30 -7.67 -5.29
N ILE A 179 0.96 -7.30 -5.55
CA ILE A 179 1.78 -6.57 -4.57
C ILE A 179 1.39 -5.09 -4.58
N MET A 180 1.24 -4.52 -3.39
CA MET A 180 1.26 -3.11 -3.14
C MET A 180 2.51 -2.79 -2.31
N SER A 181 3.33 -1.87 -2.80
CA SER A 181 4.60 -1.50 -2.18
C SER A 181 4.39 -0.46 -1.09
N TRP A 182 4.66 -0.82 0.17
CA TRP A 182 4.99 0.21 1.14
C TRP A 182 6.51 0.45 1.16
N GLY A 183 6.92 1.69 1.49
CA GLY A 183 8.31 2.10 1.51
C GLY A 183 9.01 2.06 0.14
N PRO A 184 8.39 2.52 -0.98
CA PRO A 184 8.97 2.39 -2.32
C PRO A 184 10.34 3.08 -2.47
N PHE A 185 10.67 4.01 -1.57
CA PHE A 185 11.95 4.70 -1.49
C PHE A 185 12.85 4.19 -0.35
N ALA A 186 12.54 3.03 0.26
CA ALA A 186 13.25 2.51 1.44
C ALA A 186 13.41 3.54 2.57
N GLU A 187 12.54 4.55 2.66
CA GLU A 187 12.67 5.73 3.57
C GLU A 187 14.06 6.40 3.50
N GLY A 188 14.71 6.37 2.34
CA GLY A 188 16.06 6.92 2.13
C GLY A 188 17.20 6.05 2.67
N ARG A 189 16.91 4.88 3.23
CA ARG A 189 17.93 3.95 3.75
C ARG A 189 18.80 3.41 2.63
N ASN A 190 19.99 2.92 2.99
CA ASN A 190 20.95 2.32 2.06
C ASN A 190 21.32 3.26 0.89
N ASP A 191 21.53 4.54 1.21
CA ASP A 191 21.88 5.60 0.27
C ASP A 191 20.98 5.66 -0.98
N PHE A 192 19.69 5.37 -0.78
CA PHE A 192 18.70 5.24 -1.85
C PHE A 192 18.74 6.41 -2.85
N PHE A 193 18.69 7.64 -2.36
CA PHE A 193 18.63 8.84 -3.23
C PHE A 193 19.96 9.20 -3.90
N THR A 194 21.06 8.59 -3.47
CA THR A 194 22.39 8.77 -4.03
C THR A 194 22.91 7.52 -4.74
N ASN A 195 22.09 6.50 -4.92
CA ASN A 195 22.45 5.26 -5.59
C ASN A 195 22.91 5.55 -7.02
N PRO A 196 24.16 5.16 -7.41
CA PRO A 196 24.75 5.53 -8.69
C PRO A 196 23.98 4.96 -9.89
N THR A 197 23.50 3.71 -9.80
CA THR A 197 22.73 3.09 -10.89
C THR A 197 21.45 3.87 -11.16
N LEU A 198 20.68 4.22 -10.11
CA LEU A 198 19.45 4.98 -10.27
C LEU A 198 19.69 6.41 -10.75
N GLN A 199 20.81 7.03 -10.32
CA GLN A 199 21.20 8.36 -10.79
C GLN A 199 21.59 8.37 -12.26
N GLU A 200 22.36 7.38 -12.72
CA GLU A 200 22.77 7.26 -14.11
C GLU A 200 21.58 7.08 -15.04
N ILE A 201 20.70 6.12 -14.73
CA ILE A 201 19.45 5.93 -15.46
C ILE A 201 18.59 7.21 -15.43
N GLY A 202 18.46 7.86 -14.26
CA GLY A 202 17.70 9.10 -14.15
C GLY A 202 18.19 10.22 -15.05
N LYS A 203 19.51 10.36 -15.23
CA LYS A 203 20.11 11.36 -16.13
C LYS A 203 19.70 11.15 -17.58
N GLU A 204 19.61 9.90 -18.05
CA GLU A 204 19.23 9.58 -19.43
C GLU A 204 17.80 10.03 -19.76
N TYR A 205 16.89 9.93 -18.78
CA TYR A 205 15.47 10.30 -18.94
C TYR A 205 15.14 11.72 -18.44
N GLY A 206 16.11 12.43 -17.85
CA GLY A 206 15.83 13.70 -17.15
C GLY A 206 14.90 13.52 -15.94
N LYS A 207 15.04 12.39 -15.23
CA LYS A 207 14.20 12.00 -14.09
C LYS A 207 15.02 11.86 -12.81
N SER A 208 14.33 12.04 -11.67
CA SER A 208 14.95 11.81 -10.36
C SER A 208 15.05 10.31 -10.03
N VAL A 209 15.90 9.98 -9.07
CA VAL A 209 16.01 8.63 -8.48
C VAL A 209 14.66 8.10 -8.02
N ALA A 210 13.83 8.96 -7.40
CA ALA A 210 12.49 8.60 -6.96
C ALA A 210 11.60 8.20 -8.14
N GLN A 211 11.61 8.96 -9.22
CA GLN A 211 10.82 8.67 -10.43
C GLN A 211 11.27 7.37 -11.10
N VAL A 212 12.58 7.14 -11.22
CA VAL A 212 13.14 5.88 -11.76
C VAL A 212 12.68 4.68 -10.95
N ALA A 213 12.78 4.75 -9.62
CA ALA A 213 12.38 3.66 -8.74
C ALA A 213 10.87 3.37 -8.80
N LEU A 214 10.03 4.42 -8.83
CA LEU A 214 8.58 4.24 -9.01
C LEU A 214 8.27 3.62 -10.36
N ARG A 215 8.89 4.10 -11.45
CA ARG A 215 8.67 3.55 -12.79
C ARG A 215 9.09 2.09 -12.88
N TYR A 216 10.20 1.71 -12.25
CA TYR A 216 10.65 0.32 -12.16
C TYR A 216 9.59 -0.58 -11.53
N LEU A 217 9.04 -0.19 -10.38
CA LEU A 217 8.00 -0.97 -9.69
C LEU A 217 6.71 -1.03 -10.51
N ILE A 218 6.29 0.09 -11.11
CA ILE A 218 5.11 0.17 -11.97
C ILE A 218 5.25 -0.75 -13.18
N GLN A 219 6.40 -0.77 -13.87
CA GLN A 219 6.63 -1.67 -15.01
C GLN A 219 6.64 -3.16 -14.62
N ARG A 220 6.87 -3.48 -13.35
CA ARG A 220 6.68 -4.81 -12.79
C ARG A 220 5.24 -5.09 -12.33
N ASN A 221 4.31 -4.20 -12.66
CA ASN A 221 2.91 -4.30 -12.24
C ASN A 221 2.71 -4.32 -10.71
N ILE A 222 3.55 -3.57 -10.00
CA ILE A 222 3.49 -3.37 -8.55
C ILE A 222 2.82 -2.02 -8.29
N ILE A 223 1.79 -2.00 -7.44
CA ILE A 223 1.11 -0.80 -7.00
C ILE A 223 2.03 -0.06 -6.03
N VAL A 224 2.21 1.24 -6.20
CA VAL A 224 3.11 2.06 -5.36
C VAL A 224 2.35 3.18 -4.66
N ILE A 225 2.71 3.44 -3.39
CA ILE A 225 2.07 4.45 -2.54
C ILE A 225 3.10 5.36 -1.88
N PRO A 226 3.89 6.13 -2.67
CA PRO A 226 4.86 7.07 -2.11
C PRO A 226 4.16 8.09 -1.21
N LYS A 227 4.86 8.50 -0.13
CA LYS A 227 4.42 9.52 0.80
C LYS A 227 5.27 10.78 0.65
N SER A 228 4.63 11.93 0.70
CA SER A 228 5.28 13.23 0.90
C SER A 228 4.33 14.20 1.58
N THR A 229 4.85 15.12 2.39
CA THR A 229 4.11 16.28 2.92
C THR A 229 4.34 17.55 2.10
N HIS A 230 5.16 17.49 1.05
CA HIS A 230 5.52 18.58 0.14
C HIS A 230 4.84 18.37 -1.21
N LYS A 231 4.04 19.34 -1.64
CA LYS A 231 3.27 19.28 -2.88
C LYS A 231 4.15 19.11 -4.13
N GLU A 232 5.30 19.76 -4.14
CA GLU A 232 6.28 19.66 -5.24
C GLU A 232 6.77 18.23 -5.45
N ARG A 233 7.03 17.50 -4.35
CA ARG A 233 7.41 16.08 -4.42
C ARG A 233 6.24 15.18 -4.82
N MET A 234 4.99 15.55 -4.45
CA MET A 234 3.80 14.84 -4.93
C MET A 234 3.69 14.96 -6.44
N ILE A 235 3.91 16.16 -7.00
CA ILE A 235 3.93 16.42 -8.46
C ILE A 235 5.04 15.58 -9.12
N GLU A 236 6.25 15.62 -8.56
CA GLU A 236 7.38 14.85 -9.06
C GLU A 236 7.07 13.34 -9.11
N ASN A 237 6.60 12.77 -8.00
CA ASN A 237 6.23 11.35 -7.90
C ASN A 237 5.07 10.97 -8.83
N PHE A 238 4.19 11.92 -9.16
CA PHE A 238 3.08 11.70 -10.08
C PHE A 238 3.52 11.63 -11.54
N ASN A 239 4.60 12.33 -11.90
CA ASN A 239 5.14 12.45 -13.27
C ASN A 239 6.05 11.27 -13.64
N VAL A 240 5.50 10.05 -13.62
CA VAL A 240 6.22 8.79 -13.90
C VAL A 240 5.67 8.00 -15.10
N PHE A 241 4.67 8.55 -15.79
CA PHE A 241 4.00 7.87 -16.92
C PHE A 241 4.44 8.38 -18.29
N ASP A 242 5.31 9.35 -18.37
CA ASP A 242 5.81 10.01 -19.59
C ASP A 242 7.13 9.40 -20.10
N PHE A 243 7.66 8.37 -19.45
CA PHE A 243 8.86 7.63 -19.86
C PHE A 243 8.71 6.14 -19.55
N SER A 244 9.56 5.32 -20.13
CA SER A 244 9.64 3.88 -19.85
C SER A 244 11.10 3.45 -19.78
N LEU A 245 11.42 2.64 -18.78
CA LEU A 245 12.73 2.01 -18.63
C LEU A 245 12.94 0.93 -19.69
N THR A 246 14.11 0.88 -20.27
CA THR A 246 14.50 -0.19 -21.21
C THR A 246 14.69 -1.53 -20.50
N PRO A 247 14.74 -2.66 -21.22
CA PRO A 247 15.10 -3.95 -20.62
C PRO A 247 16.46 -3.94 -19.90
N ASP A 248 17.45 -3.18 -20.40
CA ASP A 248 18.76 -3.07 -19.78
C ASP A 248 18.69 -2.27 -18.46
N ASP A 249 17.93 -1.18 -18.43
CA ASP A 249 17.66 -0.43 -17.19
C ASP A 249 16.96 -1.32 -16.14
N MET A 250 15.95 -2.06 -16.58
CA MET A 250 15.22 -2.98 -15.72
C MET A 250 16.14 -4.06 -15.14
N ALA A 251 17.06 -4.60 -15.94
CA ALA A 251 18.06 -5.57 -15.49
C ALA A 251 19.08 -4.96 -14.52
N ALA A 252 19.56 -3.74 -14.80
CA ALA A 252 20.48 -3.02 -13.92
C ALA A 252 19.85 -2.74 -12.54
N ILE A 253 18.58 -2.32 -12.49
CA ILE A 253 17.87 -2.10 -11.23
C ILE A 253 17.55 -3.45 -10.55
N ALA A 254 17.20 -4.50 -11.30
CA ALA A 254 16.98 -5.83 -10.76
C ALA A 254 18.21 -6.37 -10.01
N ALA A 255 19.42 -6.06 -10.48
CA ALA A 255 20.67 -6.44 -9.84
C ALA A 255 20.92 -5.78 -8.46
N LEU A 256 20.16 -4.74 -8.10
CA LEU A 256 20.24 -4.10 -6.78
C LEU A 256 19.52 -4.90 -5.67
N ASP A 257 18.75 -5.95 -6.03
CA ASP A 257 18.01 -6.73 -5.06
C ASP A 257 18.91 -7.49 -4.09
N THR A 258 18.72 -7.27 -2.82
CA THR A 258 19.39 -8.03 -1.76
C THR A 258 18.50 -9.11 -1.16
N ALA A 259 17.21 -9.11 -1.50
CA ALA A 259 16.17 -9.95 -0.92
C ALA A 259 16.13 -9.88 0.62
N LYS A 260 16.47 -8.72 1.19
CA LYS A 260 16.52 -8.47 2.63
C LYS A 260 15.75 -7.22 2.97
N THR A 261 15.00 -7.29 4.08
CA THR A 261 14.36 -6.11 4.65
C THR A 261 15.41 -5.08 5.09
N LEU A 262 15.11 -3.80 4.86
CA LEU A 262 15.87 -2.67 5.41
C LEU A 262 15.21 -2.12 6.69
N PHE A 263 14.07 -2.67 7.11
CA PHE A 263 13.30 -2.18 8.26
C PHE A 263 13.29 -3.19 9.39
N PHE A 264 12.51 -4.23 9.29
CA PHE A 264 12.37 -5.27 10.30
C PHE A 264 11.80 -6.56 9.70
N SER A 265 12.05 -7.67 10.36
CA SER A 265 11.51 -8.96 9.97
C SER A 265 10.34 -9.38 10.86
N HIS A 266 9.25 -9.85 10.25
CA HIS A 266 8.13 -10.46 10.98
C HIS A 266 8.46 -11.86 11.53
N TYR A 267 9.65 -12.39 11.24
CA TYR A 267 10.21 -13.59 11.90
C TYR A 267 11.01 -13.26 13.16
N ASP A 268 11.32 -11.98 13.42
CA ASP A 268 12.02 -11.56 14.63
C ASP A 268 11.06 -11.53 15.83
N PRO A 269 11.24 -12.38 16.86
CA PRO A 269 10.34 -12.45 17.99
C PRO A 269 10.21 -11.15 18.79
N GLU A 270 11.28 -10.36 18.88
CA GLU A 270 11.24 -9.09 19.62
C GLU A 270 10.42 -8.04 18.83
N MET A 271 10.57 -8.01 17.53
CA MET A 271 9.75 -7.16 16.68
C MET A 271 8.26 -7.56 16.73
N VAL A 272 7.98 -8.86 16.73
CA VAL A 272 6.59 -9.36 16.86
C VAL A 272 5.98 -8.91 18.19
N LYS A 273 6.71 -9.05 19.30
CA LYS A 273 6.25 -8.57 20.62
C LYS A 273 6.02 -7.05 20.62
N TRP A 274 6.91 -6.31 19.99
CA TRP A 274 6.77 -4.85 19.89
C TRP A 274 5.52 -4.47 19.10
N LEU A 275 5.30 -5.06 17.92
CA LEU A 275 4.12 -4.79 17.08
C LEU A 275 2.81 -5.12 17.79
N ILE A 276 2.74 -6.27 18.51
CA ILE A 276 1.55 -6.69 19.25
C ILE A 276 1.21 -5.72 20.40
N ASN A 277 2.22 -5.05 20.97
CA ASN A 277 2.05 -4.12 22.08
C ASN A 277 1.97 -2.65 21.64
N TYR A 278 2.22 -2.37 20.36
CA TYR A 278 2.17 -1.02 19.83
C TYR A 278 0.73 -0.48 19.84
N GLY A 279 0.51 0.60 20.60
CA GLY A 279 -0.81 1.24 20.72
C GLY A 279 -1.75 0.61 21.75
N LYS A 280 -1.21 -0.26 22.67
CA LYS A 280 -1.95 -0.74 23.84
C LYS A 280 -1.92 0.28 24.97
#